data_342b7ca5567e874dede5584c7fc49f83
#
_entry.id   342b7ca5567e874dede5584c7fc49f83
#
_cell.length_a   1.000
_cell.length_b   1.000
_cell.length_c   1.000
_cell.angle_alpha   90.00
_cell.angle_beta   90.00
_cell.angle_gamma   90.00
#
_symmetry.space_group_name_H-M   'P 1'
#
loop_
_entity.id
_entity.type
_entity.pdbx_description
1 polymer ?
#
loop_
_entity_poly.entity_id
_entity_poly.type
_entity_poly.pdbx_seq_one_letter_code
_entity_poly.pdbx_strand_id
1 'polypeptide(L)'
;MSLIHYKPINLFDQFNNEVNRYMSSMRSAAANQEHDWTPAVDIKEEDNRYLLTADIPGVNRNDVEITLEDGVLTVKGVRKSETDVSEQVYRRRERLHGTFVRQFNLPDTVDTANITATAEDGVLGITIPKHEKPEPRRITVS
;
A
#
# COMPACT_ATOMS: atom_id res chain seq x y z
N MET A 1 27.98 -34.65 -24.29
CA MET A 1 26.79 -34.33 -23.49
C MET A 1 26.82 -32.87 -23.13
N SER A 2 26.09 -32.08 -23.87
CA SER A 2 25.93 -30.68 -23.48
C SER A 2 25.05 -30.62 -22.26
N LEU A 3 25.65 -30.35 -21.14
CA LEU A 3 24.89 -29.85 -20.00
C LEU A 3 24.24 -28.55 -20.44
N ILE A 4 22.95 -28.64 -20.79
CA ILE A 4 22.13 -27.46 -20.91
C ILE A 4 22.15 -26.87 -19.50
N HIS A 5 22.99 -25.91 -19.30
CA HIS A 5 22.85 -25.02 -18.16
C HIS A 5 21.54 -24.26 -18.38
N TYR A 6 20.48 -24.89 -17.94
CA TYR A 6 19.27 -24.16 -17.63
C TYR A 6 19.66 -23.21 -16.50
N LYS A 7 20.11 -22.02 -16.88
CA LYS A 7 20.03 -20.92 -15.92
C LYS A 7 18.55 -20.68 -15.73
N PRO A 8 17.95 -21.10 -14.62
CA PRO A 8 16.65 -20.57 -14.32
C PRO A 8 16.85 -19.06 -14.39
N ILE A 9 16.11 -18.41 -15.28
CA ILE A 9 15.94 -16.98 -15.23
C ILE A 9 15.76 -16.71 -13.74
N ASN A 10 16.75 -16.11 -13.15
CA ASN A 10 16.73 -15.90 -11.73
C ASN A 10 15.60 -14.94 -11.44
N LEU A 11 14.41 -15.51 -11.25
CA LEU A 11 13.26 -14.81 -10.69
C LEU A 11 13.68 -14.07 -9.42
N PHE A 12 14.65 -14.64 -8.72
CA PHE A 12 15.29 -14.04 -7.56
C PHE A 12 16.14 -12.82 -7.95
N ASP A 13 16.91 -12.86 -9.03
CA ASP A 13 17.68 -11.72 -9.51
C ASP A 13 16.77 -10.62 -10.08
N GLN A 14 15.72 -11.00 -10.81
CA GLN A 14 14.69 -10.06 -11.25
C GLN A 14 13.98 -9.42 -10.06
N PHE A 15 13.61 -10.22 -9.09
CA PHE A 15 12.98 -9.73 -7.86
C PHE A 15 13.91 -8.79 -7.09
N ASN A 16 15.18 -9.15 -6.92
CA ASN A 16 16.17 -8.29 -6.28
C ASN A 16 16.41 -6.99 -7.04
N ASN A 17 16.48 -7.04 -8.37
CA ASN A 17 16.62 -5.86 -9.20
C ASN A 17 15.40 -4.95 -9.09
N GLU A 18 14.22 -5.53 -9.06
CA GLU A 18 12.98 -4.77 -8.92
C GLU A 18 12.84 -4.17 -7.53
N VAL A 19 13.17 -4.93 -6.49
CA VAL A 19 13.23 -4.43 -5.11
C VAL A 19 14.28 -3.32 -4.97
N ASN A 20 15.46 -3.49 -5.52
CA ASN A 20 16.51 -2.46 -5.50
C ASN A 20 16.10 -1.21 -6.26
N ARG A 21 15.43 -1.35 -7.39
CA ARG A 21 14.87 -0.27 -8.16
C ARG A 21 13.79 0.48 -7.38
N TYR A 22 12.91 -0.28 -6.73
CA TYR A 22 11.86 0.26 -5.88
C TYR A 22 12.46 0.99 -4.67
N MET A 23 13.43 0.40 -4.01
CA MET A 23 14.11 1.01 -2.86
C MET A 23 14.93 2.24 -3.25
N SER A 24 15.58 2.26 -4.42
CA SER A 24 16.29 3.44 -4.88
C SER A 24 15.35 4.56 -5.31
N SER A 25 14.20 4.23 -5.91
CA SER A 25 13.17 5.23 -6.21
C SER A 25 12.53 5.78 -4.92
N MET A 26 12.38 4.96 -3.89
CA MET A 26 11.94 5.41 -2.58
C MET A 26 12.95 6.31 -1.89
N ARG A 27 14.26 6.04 -2.02
CA ARG A 27 15.31 6.91 -1.48
C ARG A 27 15.34 8.27 -2.16
N SER A 28 15.20 8.30 -3.48
CA SER A 28 15.14 9.55 -4.21
C SER A 28 13.83 10.31 -3.99
N ALA A 29 12.72 9.59 -3.80
CA ALA A 29 11.45 10.18 -3.41
C ALA A 29 11.45 10.66 -1.95
N ALA A 30 12.09 9.92 -1.03
CA ALA A 30 12.23 10.29 0.37
C ALA A 30 13.10 11.55 0.56
N ALA A 31 14.02 11.84 -0.34
CA ALA A 31 14.80 13.08 -0.33
C ALA A 31 13.95 14.32 -0.65
N ASN A 32 12.77 14.14 -1.28
CA ASN A 32 11.87 15.19 -1.73
C ASN A 32 10.48 15.14 -1.11
N GLN A 33 10.18 14.17 -0.24
CA GLN A 33 8.88 14.00 0.37
C GLN A 33 8.91 14.18 1.88
N GLU A 34 7.87 14.84 2.38
CA GLU A 34 7.68 15.13 3.81
C GLU A 34 7.16 13.92 4.60
N HIS A 35 7.67 12.72 4.33
CA HIS A 35 7.30 11.55 5.12
C HIS A 35 8.52 10.80 5.65
N ASP A 36 8.36 10.23 6.84
CA ASP A 36 9.45 9.64 7.60
C ASP A 36 9.59 8.13 7.42
N TRP A 37 8.51 7.45 7.06
CA TRP A 37 8.50 6.00 6.84
C TRP A 37 7.37 5.60 5.90
N THR A 38 7.44 4.39 5.39
CA THR A 38 6.48 3.88 4.42
C THR A 38 5.96 2.52 4.86
N PRO A 39 4.65 2.40 5.12
CA PRO A 39 4.06 1.11 5.46
C PRO A 39 4.06 0.16 4.27
N ALA A 40 4.28 -1.12 4.55
CA ALA A 40 4.12 -2.18 3.56
C ALA A 40 2.63 -2.36 3.21
N VAL A 41 2.33 -2.56 1.94
CA VAL A 41 0.96 -2.65 1.43
C VAL A 41 0.83 -3.83 0.48
N ASP A 42 -0.25 -4.58 0.65
CA ASP A 42 -0.73 -5.56 -0.31
C ASP A 42 -2.03 -5.08 -0.94
N ILE A 43 -2.19 -5.28 -2.23
CA ILE A 43 -3.45 -5.03 -2.94
C ILE A 43 -3.88 -6.33 -3.59
N LYS A 44 -5.04 -6.83 -3.18
CA LYS A 44 -5.65 -8.03 -3.72
C LYS A 44 -6.86 -7.65 -4.57
N GLU A 45 -6.91 -8.14 -5.80
CA GLU A 45 -8.06 -7.98 -6.66
C GLU A 45 -8.96 -9.21 -6.57
N GLU A 46 -10.23 -8.99 -6.27
CA GLU A 46 -11.28 -9.98 -6.32
C GLU A 46 -12.26 -9.61 -7.44
N ASP A 47 -13.24 -10.49 -7.72
CA ASP A 47 -14.18 -10.26 -8.81
C ASP A 47 -15.00 -8.97 -8.65
N ASN A 48 -15.34 -8.64 -7.41
CA ASN A 48 -16.25 -7.53 -7.09
C ASN A 48 -15.59 -6.40 -6.30
N ARG A 49 -14.33 -6.53 -5.91
CA ARG A 49 -13.65 -5.53 -5.09
C ARG A 49 -12.13 -5.63 -5.15
N TYR A 50 -11.48 -4.56 -4.75
CA TYR A 50 -10.07 -4.57 -4.35
C TYR A 50 -9.98 -4.53 -2.82
N LEU A 51 -9.03 -5.26 -2.27
CA LEU A 51 -8.67 -5.21 -0.85
C LEU A 51 -7.26 -4.69 -0.71
N LEU A 52 -7.12 -3.56 -0.05
CA LEU A 52 -5.82 -2.98 0.28
C LEU A 52 -5.55 -3.25 1.76
N THR A 53 -4.38 -3.80 2.03
CA THR A 53 -3.95 -4.13 3.39
C THR A 53 -2.62 -3.45 3.67
N ALA A 54 -2.57 -2.62 4.69
CA ALA A 54 -1.36 -1.88 5.07
C ALA A 54 -0.95 -2.19 6.49
N ASP A 55 0.33 -2.45 6.71
CA ASP A 55 0.88 -2.69 8.03
C ASP A 55 1.23 -1.36 8.70
N ILE A 56 0.44 -0.98 9.68
CA ILE A 56 0.61 0.26 10.44
C ILE A 56 0.63 0.00 11.96
N PRO A 57 1.50 -0.90 12.42
CA PRO A 57 1.54 -1.23 13.85
C PRO A 57 1.93 0.00 14.67
N GLY A 58 1.22 0.20 15.77
CA GLY A 58 1.46 1.34 16.65
C GLY A 58 0.86 2.66 16.19
N VAL A 59 0.14 2.67 15.08
CA VAL A 59 -0.59 3.86 14.61
C VAL A 59 -2.00 3.85 15.18
N ASN A 60 -2.40 4.97 15.78
CA ASN A 60 -3.78 5.12 16.23
C ASN A 60 -4.68 5.36 15.02
N ARG A 61 -5.82 4.68 14.95
CA ARG A 61 -6.77 4.84 13.85
C ARG A 61 -7.26 6.28 13.68
N ASN A 62 -7.28 7.07 14.75
CA ASN A 62 -7.64 8.48 14.70
C ASN A 62 -6.57 9.36 14.05
N ASP A 63 -5.35 8.83 13.92
CA ASP A 63 -4.22 9.51 13.29
C ASP A 63 -4.04 9.07 11.82
N VAL A 64 -5.01 8.36 11.26
CA VAL A 64 -5.03 7.94 9.85
C VAL A 64 -6.11 8.69 9.11
N GLU A 65 -5.73 9.28 7.99
CA GLU A 65 -6.63 9.99 7.08
C GLU A 65 -6.59 9.32 5.71
N ILE A 66 -7.76 9.03 5.18
CA ILE A 66 -7.91 8.44 3.84
C ILE A 66 -8.73 9.41 3.01
N THR A 67 -8.17 9.85 1.89
CA THR A 67 -8.84 10.75 0.97
C THR A 67 -8.84 10.18 -0.43
N LEU A 68 -9.85 10.54 -1.21
CA LEU A 68 -9.95 10.19 -2.61
C LEU A 68 -10.20 11.46 -3.41
N GLU A 69 -9.29 11.78 -4.31
CA GLU A 69 -9.37 12.95 -5.18
C GLU A 69 -8.81 12.61 -6.54
N ASP A 70 -9.56 12.94 -7.59
CA ASP A 70 -9.15 12.70 -9.00
C ASP A 70 -8.70 11.25 -9.28
N GLY A 71 -9.37 10.28 -8.68
CA GLY A 71 -9.03 8.86 -8.85
C GLY A 71 -7.78 8.42 -8.08
N VAL A 72 -7.23 9.28 -7.23
CA VAL A 72 -6.07 8.95 -6.40
C VAL A 72 -6.51 8.76 -4.95
N LEU A 73 -6.32 7.57 -4.43
CA LEU A 73 -6.54 7.24 -3.03
C LEU A 73 -5.25 7.57 -2.26
N THR A 74 -5.35 8.47 -1.30
CA THR A 74 -4.23 8.84 -0.43
C THR A 74 -4.49 8.32 0.98
N VAL A 75 -3.55 7.55 1.49
CA VAL A 75 -3.54 7.09 2.88
C VAL A 75 -2.40 7.81 3.59
N LYS A 76 -2.74 8.59 4.58
CA LYS A 76 -1.81 9.43 5.31
C LYS A 76 -1.99 9.20 6.81
N GLY A 77 -0.90 9.21 7.55
CA GLY A 77 -0.99 9.05 8.99
C GLY A 77 0.32 9.36 9.68
N VAL A 78 0.30 9.18 10.99
CA VAL A 78 1.47 9.39 11.84
C VAL A 78 1.59 8.28 12.87
N ARG A 79 2.77 7.71 12.99
CA ARG A 79 3.14 6.87 14.13
C ARG A 79 3.86 7.76 15.13
N LYS A 80 3.20 8.05 16.23
CA LYS A 80 3.74 8.93 17.26
C LYS A 80 4.86 8.22 18.02
N SER A 81 5.94 8.95 18.25
CA SER A 81 6.98 8.56 19.18
C SER A 81 6.63 9.08 20.58
N GLU A 82 7.18 8.43 21.61
CA GLU A 82 7.11 8.98 22.96
C GLU A 82 7.87 10.32 23.02
N THR A 83 7.13 11.41 23.21
CA THR A 83 7.67 12.76 23.14
C THR A 83 8.39 13.19 24.44
N ASP A 84 8.12 12.50 25.56
CA ASP A 84 8.63 12.85 26.88
C ASP A 84 9.93 12.14 27.23
N VAL A 85 10.46 11.31 26.33
CA VAL A 85 11.66 10.53 26.57
C VAL A 85 12.83 11.13 25.80
N SER A 86 13.87 11.55 26.50
CA SER A 86 15.11 12.01 25.89
C SER A 86 15.76 10.87 25.10
N GLU A 87 16.33 11.16 23.91
CA GLU A 87 17.06 10.20 23.11
C GLU A 87 18.21 9.52 23.87
N GLN A 88 18.76 10.20 24.85
CA GLN A 88 19.83 9.67 25.70
C GLN A 88 19.39 8.48 26.58
N VAL A 89 18.08 8.28 26.76
CA VAL A 89 17.52 7.14 27.52
C VAL A 89 17.50 5.88 26.66
N TYR A 90 17.40 6.01 25.35
CA TYR A 90 17.40 4.85 24.46
C TYR A 90 18.80 4.24 24.34
N ARG A 91 18.88 2.94 24.53
CA ARG A 91 20.11 2.18 24.26
C ARG A 91 20.19 1.72 22.83
N ARG A 92 19.03 1.52 22.22
CA ARG A 92 18.86 1.17 20.82
C ARG A 92 17.52 1.71 20.34
N ARG A 93 17.52 2.37 19.21
CA ARG A 93 16.32 2.92 18.62
C ARG A 93 16.33 2.63 17.12
N GLU A 94 15.64 1.57 16.74
CA GLU A 94 15.56 1.07 15.34
C GLU A 94 14.17 1.25 14.74
N ARG A 95 13.14 1.42 15.58
CA ARG A 95 11.76 1.54 15.11
C ARG A 95 11.55 2.89 14.45
N LEU A 96 11.01 2.84 13.20
CA LEU A 96 10.67 4.03 12.47
C LEU A 96 9.39 4.66 13.04
N HIS A 97 9.34 5.96 13.08
CA HIS A 97 8.20 6.73 13.55
C HIS A 97 8.03 7.99 12.70
N GLY A 98 6.93 8.70 12.90
CA GLY A 98 6.61 9.92 12.18
C GLY A 98 5.53 9.72 11.13
N THR A 99 5.49 10.59 10.16
CA THR A 99 4.45 10.62 9.13
C THR A 99 4.69 9.61 8.03
N PHE A 100 3.60 9.09 7.47
CA PHE A 100 3.63 8.28 6.25
C PHE A 100 2.55 8.76 5.28
N VAL A 101 2.82 8.59 4.00
CA VAL A 101 1.88 8.87 2.92
C VAL A 101 1.99 7.76 1.89
N ARG A 102 0.86 7.16 1.51
CA ARG A 102 0.79 6.22 0.39
C ARG A 102 -0.29 6.68 -0.57
N GLN A 103 -0.01 6.64 -1.85
CA GLN A 103 -0.95 7.02 -2.89
C GLN A 103 -1.14 5.89 -3.88
N PHE A 104 -2.39 5.67 -4.28
CA PHE A 104 -2.78 4.62 -5.20
C PHE A 104 -3.72 5.17 -6.26
N ASN A 105 -3.39 4.93 -7.51
CA ASN A 105 -4.29 5.26 -8.62
C ASN A 105 -5.36 4.18 -8.72
N LEU A 106 -6.63 4.58 -8.63
CA LEU A 106 -7.76 3.68 -8.76
C LEU A 106 -8.32 3.70 -10.18
N PRO A 107 -8.70 2.53 -10.74
CA PRO A 107 -9.37 2.49 -12.03
C PRO A 107 -10.78 3.09 -11.96
N ASP A 108 -11.32 3.51 -13.09
CA ASP A 108 -12.65 4.11 -13.20
C ASP A 108 -13.80 3.15 -12.81
N THR A 109 -13.48 1.86 -12.75
CA THR A 109 -14.45 0.79 -12.44
C THR A 109 -14.78 0.68 -10.94
N VAL A 110 -14.12 1.44 -10.09
CA VAL A 110 -14.36 1.38 -8.64
C VAL A 110 -15.56 2.25 -8.24
N ASP A 111 -16.31 1.75 -7.27
CA ASP A 111 -17.41 2.46 -6.65
C ASP A 111 -16.87 3.32 -5.51
N THR A 112 -16.59 4.57 -5.81
CA THR A 112 -15.95 5.49 -4.87
C THR A 112 -16.82 5.87 -3.67
N ALA A 113 -18.13 5.75 -3.83
CA ALA A 113 -19.08 6.11 -2.75
C ALA A 113 -19.12 5.06 -1.63
N ASN A 114 -18.69 3.83 -1.89
CA ASN A 114 -18.79 2.71 -0.97
C ASN A 114 -17.44 2.17 -0.49
N ILE A 115 -16.39 2.97 -0.57
CA ILE A 115 -15.09 2.61 -0.01
C ILE A 115 -15.18 2.63 1.52
N THR A 116 -14.74 1.56 2.15
CA THR A 116 -14.72 1.42 3.62
C THR A 116 -13.32 1.09 4.10
N ALA A 117 -13.02 1.47 5.33
CA ALA A 117 -11.74 1.20 5.95
C ALA A 117 -11.91 0.73 7.39
N THR A 118 -11.09 -0.23 7.80
CA THR A 118 -11.01 -0.74 9.16
C THR A 118 -9.57 -0.83 9.61
N ALA A 119 -9.33 -0.65 10.89
CA ALA A 119 -8.01 -0.83 11.48
C ALA A 119 -8.12 -1.77 12.67
N GLU A 120 -7.41 -2.89 12.62
CA GLU A 120 -7.42 -3.91 13.64
C GLU A 120 -6.06 -4.61 13.70
N ASP A 121 -5.56 -4.84 14.90
CA ASP A 121 -4.27 -5.52 15.14
C ASP A 121 -3.07 -4.90 14.39
N GLY A 122 -3.07 -3.59 14.24
CA GLY A 122 -2.00 -2.88 13.52
C GLY A 122 -2.08 -2.99 12.01
N VAL A 123 -3.18 -3.49 11.48
CA VAL A 123 -3.41 -3.63 10.05
C VAL A 123 -4.58 -2.76 9.62
N LEU A 124 -4.32 -1.90 8.64
CA LEU A 124 -5.36 -1.11 7.99
C LEU A 124 -5.88 -1.87 6.78
N GLY A 125 -7.17 -2.18 6.79
CA GLY A 125 -7.84 -2.79 5.65
C GLY A 125 -8.74 -1.78 4.96
N ILE A 126 -8.58 -1.59 3.66
CA ILE A 126 -9.44 -0.74 2.85
C ILE A 126 -10.12 -1.62 1.80
N THR A 127 -11.45 -1.60 1.82
CA THR A 127 -12.26 -2.30 0.83
C THR A 127 -12.73 -1.30 -0.22
N ILE A 128 -12.40 -1.58 -1.46
CA ILE A 128 -12.70 -0.73 -2.61
C ILE A 128 -13.60 -1.54 -3.55
N PRO A 129 -14.93 -1.39 -3.46
CA PRO A 129 -15.83 -2.15 -4.33
C PRO A 129 -15.70 -1.74 -5.79
N LYS A 130 -15.95 -2.68 -6.68
CA LYS A 130 -16.09 -2.41 -8.11
C LYS A 130 -17.56 -2.12 -8.41
N HIS A 131 -17.81 -1.27 -9.43
CA HIS A 131 -19.15 -1.14 -9.96
C HIS A 131 -19.61 -2.49 -10.53
N GLU A 132 -20.88 -2.79 -10.38
CA GLU A 132 -21.47 -3.96 -11.02
C GLU A 132 -21.27 -3.84 -12.52
N LYS A 133 -20.66 -4.87 -13.12
CA LYS A 133 -20.63 -4.98 -14.59
C LYS A 133 -22.07 -5.16 -15.07
N PRO A 134 -22.55 -4.33 -16.00
CA PRO A 134 -23.85 -4.59 -16.60
C PRO A 134 -23.82 -5.99 -17.21
N GLU A 135 -24.77 -6.83 -16.79
CA GLU A 135 -24.93 -8.15 -17.39
C GLU A 135 -25.18 -7.99 -18.90
N PRO A 136 -24.55 -8.85 -19.74
CA PRO A 136 -24.82 -8.78 -21.16
C PRO A 136 -26.31 -9.01 -21.40
N ARG A 137 -26.95 -8.01 -21.98
CA ARG A 137 -28.37 -8.08 -22.30
C ARG A 137 -28.57 -9.00 -23.53
N ARG A 138 -29.30 -10.06 -23.33
CA ARG A 138 -29.67 -10.96 -24.40
C ARG A 138 -30.83 -10.38 -25.19
N ILE A 139 -30.60 -10.10 -26.48
CA ILE A 139 -31.62 -9.58 -27.35
C ILE A 139 -32.22 -10.77 -28.14
N THR A 140 -33.52 -10.98 -28.00
CA THR A 140 -34.24 -12.01 -28.76
C THR A 140 -34.55 -11.46 -30.15
N VAL A 141 -34.17 -12.22 -31.19
CA VAL A 141 -34.53 -11.89 -32.57
C VAL A 141 -35.96 -12.37 -32.82
N SER A 142 -36.83 -11.47 -33.18
CA SER A 142 -38.22 -11.78 -33.60
C SER A 142 -38.33 -12.05 -35.10
#